data_74f718dadff7593e688efcdd1d7dfddc
#
_entry.id   74f718dadff7593e688efcdd1d7dfddc
#
_cell.length_a   1.000
_cell.length_b   1.000
_cell.length_c   1.000
_cell.angle_alpha   90.00
_cell.angle_beta   90.00
_cell.angle_gamma   90.00
#
_symmetry.space_group_name_H-M   'P 1'
#
loop_
_entity.id
_entity.type
_entity.pdbx_description
1 polymer ?
#
loop_
_entity_poly.entity_id
_entity_poly.type
_entity_poly.pdbx_seq_one_letter_code
_entity_poly.pdbx_strand_id
1 'polypeptide(L)'
;MNRTGTTQKRIEQVDGRTVLFLTVCSCLVSFLTTDLIGHAVFTFWLLLILCYFGLYKQGIGCYTVYLVTVVGLYLETKYSISFPSPLLLSMIYKLLLPAMPAYLLFRIPSGKLTASLRKLPIPAKAMLVLVVMLRFAPTIILEFGEVREAMKIRGFLRSVPTLSLIHI
;
A
#
# COMPACT_ATOMS: atom_id res chain seq x y z
N MET A 1 1.10 -21.20 17.54
CA MET A 1 -0.07 -20.41 17.22
C MET A 1 -0.07 -19.04 17.90
N ASN A 2 1.05 -18.25 17.90
CA ASN A 2 1.11 -16.97 18.64
C ASN A 2 1.94 -15.86 17.94
N ARG A 3 2.18 -15.99 16.62
CA ARG A 3 3.01 -14.99 15.90
C ARG A 3 2.25 -13.71 15.51
N THR A 4 0.94 -13.79 15.37
CA THR A 4 0.10 -12.62 15.01
C THR A 4 0.01 -11.60 16.16
N GLY A 5 -0.02 -12.04 17.41
CA GLY A 5 -0.10 -11.15 18.56
C GLY A 5 1.18 -10.33 18.82
N THR A 6 2.35 -10.90 18.56
CA THR A 6 3.63 -10.18 18.71
C THR A 6 3.85 -9.16 17.60
N THR A 7 3.43 -9.46 16.37
CA THR A 7 3.49 -8.54 15.24
C THR A 7 2.59 -7.34 15.47
N GLN A 8 1.37 -7.57 15.96
CA GLN A 8 0.41 -6.50 16.24
C GLN A 8 0.89 -5.57 17.34
N LYS A 9 1.45 -6.11 18.42
CA LYS A 9 2.06 -5.31 19.51
C LYS A 9 3.23 -4.45 19.01
N ARG A 10 4.07 -4.95 18.12
CA ARG A 10 5.19 -4.17 17.55
C ARG A 10 4.69 -3.02 16.67
N ILE A 11 3.66 -3.26 15.86
CA ILE A 11 3.05 -2.22 15.02
C ILE A 11 2.36 -1.15 15.88
N GLU A 12 1.77 -1.55 17.00
CA GLU A 12 1.18 -0.62 17.97
C GLU A 12 2.20 0.27 18.69
N GLN A 13 3.46 -0.13 18.78
CA GLN A 13 4.52 0.68 19.39
C GLN A 13 5.10 1.74 18.44
N VAL A 14 4.85 1.61 17.14
CA VAL A 14 5.39 2.54 16.13
C VAL A 14 4.60 3.83 16.09
N ASP A 15 5.30 4.94 16.08
CA ASP A 15 4.70 6.24 15.84
C ASP A 15 4.28 6.39 14.38
N GLY A 16 2.98 6.65 14.15
CA GLY A 16 2.43 6.84 12.81
C GLY A 16 3.12 7.93 12.00
N ARG A 17 3.76 8.90 12.66
CA ARG A 17 4.55 9.96 12.02
C ARG A 17 5.79 9.40 11.32
N THR A 18 6.51 8.50 11.97
CA THR A 18 7.74 7.90 11.42
C THR A 18 7.42 7.12 10.15
N VAL A 19 6.32 6.37 10.17
CA VAL A 19 5.89 5.59 9.00
C VAL A 19 5.40 6.51 7.88
N LEU A 20 4.66 7.55 8.22
CA LEU A 20 4.22 8.55 7.25
C LEU A 20 5.42 9.28 6.61
N PHE A 21 6.38 9.71 7.42
CA PHE A 21 7.60 10.31 6.92
C PHE A 21 8.39 9.36 6.04
N LEU A 22 8.52 8.08 6.45
CA LEU A 22 9.16 7.04 5.65
C LEU A 22 8.47 6.85 4.29
N THR A 23 7.12 6.88 4.28
CA THR A 23 6.34 6.78 3.04
C THR A 23 6.60 7.96 2.11
N VAL A 24 6.61 9.18 2.65
CA VAL A 24 6.91 10.38 1.87
C VAL A 24 8.34 10.34 1.34
N CYS A 25 9.32 9.99 2.18
CA CYS A 25 10.71 9.83 1.76
C CYS A 25 10.86 8.78 0.66
N SER A 26 10.18 7.64 0.78
CA SER A 26 10.24 6.60 -0.25
C SER A 26 9.60 7.04 -1.58
N CYS A 27 8.54 7.84 -1.53
CA CYS A 27 7.99 8.49 -2.72
C CYS A 27 9.02 9.41 -3.38
N LEU A 28 9.65 10.28 -2.61
CA LEU A 28 10.65 11.22 -3.12
C LEU A 28 11.85 10.48 -3.72
N VAL A 29 12.37 9.47 -3.02
CA VAL A 29 13.48 8.65 -3.52
C VAL A 29 13.08 7.95 -4.82
N SER A 30 11.87 7.39 -4.91
CA SER A 30 11.40 6.71 -6.11
C SER A 30 11.34 7.62 -7.33
N PHE A 31 10.97 8.90 -7.16
CA PHE A 31 10.89 9.85 -8.26
C PHE A 31 12.25 10.49 -8.60
N LEU A 32 13.08 10.76 -7.60
CA LEU A 32 14.37 11.44 -7.79
C LEU A 32 15.48 10.49 -8.26
N THR A 33 15.43 9.21 -7.81
CA THR A 33 16.47 8.24 -8.14
C THR A 33 16.19 7.61 -9.49
N THR A 34 17.11 7.79 -10.43
CA THR A 34 17.11 7.13 -11.75
C THR A 34 18.00 5.89 -11.76
N ASP A 35 18.93 5.79 -10.81
CA ASP A 35 19.90 4.71 -10.72
C ASP A 35 19.28 3.43 -10.19
N LEU A 36 19.43 2.33 -10.95
CA LEU A 36 18.94 1.02 -10.57
C LEU A 36 19.54 0.51 -9.26
N ILE A 37 20.83 0.77 -9.05
CA ILE A 37 21.58 0.32 -7.85
C ILE A 37 21.05 1.04 -6.60
N GLY A 38 20.91 2.35 -6.65
CA GLY A 38 20.36 3.14 -5.54
C GLY A 38 18.94 2.70 -5.16
N HIS A 39 18.13 2.43 -6.17
CA HIS A 39 16.76 1.92 -6.00
C HIS A 39 16.74 0.53 -5.33
N ALA A 40 17.63 -0.37 -5.77
CA ALA A 40 17.74 -1.72 -5.20
C ALA A 40 18.19 -1.71 -3.74
N VAL A 41 19.20 -0.91 -3.40
CA VAL A 41 19.69 -0.75 -2.02
C VAL A 41 18.58 -0.22 -1.10
N PHE A 42 17.85 0.80 -1.56
CA PHE A 42 16.79 1.39 -0.75
C PHE A 42 15.60 0.43 -0.58
N THR A 43 15.24 -0.31 -1.62
CA THR A 43 14.19 -1.36 -1.56
C THR A 43 14.59 -2.47 -0.59
N PHE A 44 15.85 -2.90 -0.61
CA PHE A 44 16.37 -3.89 0.33
C PHE A 44 16.32 -3.38 1.78
N TRP A 45 16.66 -2.12 2.00
CA TRP A 45 16.56 -1.50 3.32
C TRP A 45 15.10 -1.45 3.82
N LEU A 46 14.14 -1.10 2.97
CA LEU A 46 12.73 -1.15 3.30
C LEU A 46 12.25 -2.56 3.62
N LEU A 47 12.76 -3.58 2.90
CA LEU A 47 12.48 -4.98 3.20
C LEU A 47 12.92 -5.34 4.63
N LEU A 48 14.13 -4.93 5.04
CA LEU A 48 14.62 -5.16 6.40
C LEU A 48 13.71 -4.52 7.45
N ILE A 49 13.23 -3.30 7.20
CA ILE A 49 12.26 -2.63 8.07
C ILE A 49 10.97 -3.45 8.17
N LEU A 50 10.38 -3.90 7.06
CA LEU A 50 9.17 -4.72 7.08
C LEU A 50 9.38 -6.04 7.82
N CYS A 51 10.53 -6.68 7.64
CA CYS A 51 10.90 -7.90 8.37
C CYS A 51 11.00 -7.66 9.87
N TYR A 52 11.58 -6.53 10.29
CA TYR A 52 11.66 -6.14 11.69
C TYR A 52 10.27 -6.02 12.33
N PHE A 53 9.28 -5.48 11.60
CA PHE A 53 7.90 -5.38 12.06
C PHE A 53 7.10 -6.68 11.95
N GLY A 54 7.72 -7.77 11.50
CA GLY A 54 7.09 -9.09 11.39
C GLY A 54 6.15 -9.25 10.18
N LEU A 55 6.17 -8.30 9.24
CA LEU A 55 5.41 -8.32 7.99
C LEU A 55 6.22 -9.00 6.86
N TYR A 56 7.03 -10.03 7.22
CA TYR A 56 7.97 -10.67 6.31
C TYR A 56 7.29 -11.28 5.05
N LYS A 57 6.08 -11.82 5.16
CA LYS A 57 5.37 -12.42 4.02
C LYS A 57 5.05 -11.39 2.93
N GLN A 58 4.55 -10.23 3.35
CA GLN A 58 4.24 -9.15 2.42
C GLN A 58 5.50 -8.44 1.92
N GLY A 59 6.48 -8.24 2.80
CA GLY A 59 7.76 -7.66 2.42
C GLY A 59 8.48 -8.51 1.37
N ILE A 60 8.56 -9.83 1.58
CA ILE A 60 9.15 -10.76 0.61
C ILE A 60 8.33 -10.80 -0.68
N GLY A 61 6.99 -10.78 -0.59
CA GLY A 61 6.12 -10.74 -1.77
C GLY A 61 6.38 -9.50 -2.64
N CYS A 62 6.39 -8.30 -2.03
CA CYS A 62 6.71 -7.07 -2.75
C CYS A 62 8.12 -7.07 -3.33
N TYR A 63 9.10 -7.59 -2.58
CA TYR A 63 10.48 -7.69 -3.05
C TYR A 63 10.65 -8.68 -4.21
N THR A 64 9.90 -9.80 -4.19
CA THR A 64 9.90 -10.76 -5.29
C THR A 64 9.32 -10.14 -6.57
N VAL A 65 8.21 -9.41 -6.45
CA VAL A 65 7.62 -8.66 -7.58
C VAL A 65 8.61 -7.61 -8.11
N TYR A 66 9.31 -6.92 -7.21
CA TYR A 66 10.37 -5.98 -7.58
C TYR A 66 11.48 -6.65 -8.40
N LEU A 67 12.00 -7.79 -7.93
CA LEU A 67 13.03 -8.54 -8.65
C LEU A 67 12.56 -9.01 -10.03
N VAL A 68 11.34 -9.55 -10.11
CA VAL A 68 10.75 -9.98 -11.39
C VAL A 68 10.65 -8.82 -12.36
N THR A 69 10.24 -7.64 -11.88
CA THR A 69 10.12 -6.44 -12.72
C THR A 69 11.48 -5.94 -13.22
N VAL A 70 12.51 -5.97 -12.35
CA VAL A 70 13.88 -5.58 -12.72
C VAL A 70 14.48 -6.57 -13.73
N VAL A 71 14.28 -7.87 -13.53
CA VAL A 71 14.71 -8.89 -14.48
C VAL A 71 13.98 -8.72 -15.82
N GLY A 72 12.68 -8.43 -15.79
CA GLY A 72 11.89 -8.13 -16.99
C GLY A 72 12.48 -6.97 -17.78
N LEU A 73 12.77 -5.83 -17.13
CA LEU A 73 13.42 -4.67 -17.76
C LEU A 73 14.78 -5.01 -18.36
N TYR A 74 15.58 -5.82 -17.67
CA TYR A 74 16.86 -6.26 -18.20
C TYR A 74 16.71 -7.13 -19.46
N LEU A 75 15.76 -8.05 -19.48
CA LEU A 75 15.49 -8.92 -20.63
C LEU A 75 14.94 -8.12 -21.82
N GLU A 76 14.05 -7.16 -21.60
CA GLU A 76 13.55 -6.26 -22.65
C GLU A 76 14.67 -5.47 -23.30
N THR A 77 15.57 -4.91 -22.48
CA THR A 77 16.71 -4.14 -22.97
C THR A 77 17.67 -5.00 -23.77
N LYS A 78 17.88 -6.27 -23.36
CA LYS A 78 18.82 -7.19 -24.02
C LYS A 78 18.27 -7.82 -25.29
N TYR A 79 17.00 -8.17 -25.32
CA TYR A 79 16.37 -8.91 -26.43
C TYR A 79 15.46 -8.04 -27.30
N SER A 80 15.34 -6.75 -27.03
CA SER A 80 14.45 -5.81 -27.76
C SER A 80 13.00 -6.31 -27.85
N ILE A 81 12.53 -6.99 -26.81
CA ILE A 81 11.16 -7.50 -26.76
C ILE A 81 10.24 -6.33 -26.39
N SER A 82 9.25 -6.04 -27.24
CA SER A 82 8.34 -4.89 -27.04
C SER A 82 7.11 -5.21 -26.18
N PHE A 83 7.01 -6.41 -25.62
CA PHE A 83 5.87 -6.79 -24.77
C PHE A 83 6.35 -7.54 -23.51
N PRO A 84 5.96 -7.09 -22.31
CA PRO A 84 5.17 -5.89 -22.01
C PRO A 84 5.94 -4.59 -22.25
N SER A 85 5.25 -3.46 -22.42
CA SER A 85 5.89 -2.17 -22.71
C SER A 85 6.92 -1.77 -21.62
N PRO A 86 8.16 -1.39 -21.99
CA PRO A 86 9.20 -0.99 -21.01
C PRO A 86 8.78 0.19 -20.14
N LEU A 87 7.93 1.05 -20.65
CA LEU A 87 7.34 2.14 -19.87
C LEU A 87 6.44 1.63 -18.73
N LEU A 88 5.64 0.61 -18.99
CA LEU A 88 4.77 0.01 -18.00
C LEU A 88 5.56 -0.68 -16.89
N LEU A 89 6.59 -1.45 -17.25
CA LEU A 89 7.49 -2.08 -16.28
C LEU A 89 8.26 -1.04 -15.45
N SER A 90 8.71 0.05 -16.07
CA SER A 90 9.39 1.14 -15.36
C SER A 90 8.47 1.88 -14.39
N MET A 91 7.19 2.01 -14.69
CA MET A 91 6.20 2.56 -13.74
C MET A 91 5.95 1.63 -12.57
N ILE A 92 5.80 0.32 -12.84
CA ILE A 92 5.54 -0.68 -11.79
C ILE A 92 6.71 -0.71 -10.80
N TYR A 93 7.96 -0.78 -11.28
CA TYR A 93 9.09 -0.87 -10.39
C TYR A 93 9.27 0.37 -9.50
N LYS A 94 8.97 1.57 -10.04
CA LYS A 94 8.98 2.82 -9.28
C LYS A 94 7.87 2.89 -8.24
N LEU A 95 6.69 2.36 -8.56
CA LEU A 95 5.55 2.35 -7.65
C LEU A 95 5.72 1.37 -6.49
N LEU A 96 6.45 0.27 -6.68
CA LEU A 96 6.68 -0.74 -5.66
C LEU A 96 7.45 -0.21 -4.44
N LEU A 97 8.35 0.75 -4.64
CA LEU A 97 9.14 1.34 -3.56
C LEU A 97 8.25 2.01 -2.50
N PRO A 98 7.39 2.98 -2.85
CA PRO A 98 6.50 3.61 -1.87
C PRO A 98 5.37 2.68 -1.39
N ALA A 99 5.03 1.63 -2.14
CA ALA A 99 4.00 0.68 -1.75
C ALA A 99 4.39 -0.10 -0.47
N MET A 100 5.67 -0.39 -0.25
CA MET A 100 6.14 -1.09 0.95
C MET A 100 5.83 -0.36 2.26
N PRO A 101 6.27 0.89 2.47
CA PRO A 101 5.93 1.61 3.70
C PRO A 101 4.47 2.04 3.74
N ALA A 102 3.80 2.26 2.61
CA ALA A 102 2.36 2.50 2.57
C ALA A 102 1.58 1.32 3.13
N TYR A 103 1.99 0.09 2.81
CA TYR A 103 1.38 -1.11 3.40
C TYR A 103 1.50 -1.13 4.94
N LEU A 104 2.65 -0.73 5.48
CA LEU A 104 2.84 -0.59 6.92
C LEU A 104 1.90 0.48 7.50
N LEU A 105 1.73 1.60 6.81
CA LEU A 105 0.83 2.69 7.21
C LEU A 105 -0.63 2.21 7.32
N PHE A 106 -1.10 1.40 6.37
CA PHE A 106 -2.46 0.83 6.41
C PHE A 106 -2.70 -0.16 7.56
N ARG A 107 -1.63 -0.72 8.13
CA ARG A 107 -1.73 -1.61 9.29
C ARG A 107 -1.83 -0.87 10.63
N ILE A 108 -1.53 0.41 10.66
CA ILE A 108 -1.66 1.23 11.86
C ILE A 108 -3.14 1.53 12.08
N PRO A 109 -3.67 1.32 13.31
CA PRO A 109 -5.05 1.68 13.62
C PRO A 109 -5.32 3.17 13.35
N SER A 110 -6.44 3.48 12.70
CA SER A 110 -6.82 4.84 12.29
C SER A 110 -6.83 5.84 13.46
N GLY A 111 -7.24 5.39 14.66
CA GLY A 111 -7.23 6.23 15.85
C GLY A 111 -5.82 6.67 16.27
N LYS A 112 -4.83 5.78 16.14
CA LYS A 112 -3.43 6.09 16.47
C LYS A 112 -2.80 6.98 15.42
N LEU A 113 -3.11 6.74 14.15
CA LEU A 113 -2.68 7.58 13.05
C LEU A 113 -3.21 9.02 13.22
N THR A 114 -4.48 9.16 13.56
CA THR A 114 -5.11 10.44 13.87
C THR A 114 -4.43 11.16 15.05
N ALA A 115 -4.13 10.44 16.14
CA ALA A 115 -3.43 11.00 17.30
C ALA A 115 -2.00 11.44 16.94
N SER A 116 -1.32 10.70 16.09
CA SER A 116 0.02 11.05 15.59
C SER A 116 -0.02 12.28 14.70
N LEU A 117 -1.02 12.40 13.82
CA LEU A 117 -1.20 13.53 12.92
C LEU A 117 -1.54 14.83 13.66
N ARG A 118 -2.33 14.76 14.75
CA ARG A 118 -2.65 15.94 15.58
C ARG A 118 -1.43 16.64 16.17
N LYS A 119 -0.32 15.95 16.29
CA LYS A 119 0.94 16.52 16.81
C LYS A 119 1.80 17.15 15.71
N LEU A 120 1.41 17.09 14.44
CA LEU A 120 2.09 17.78 13.34
C LEU A 120 1.62 19.24 13.25
N PRO A 121 2.47 20.17 12.81
CA PRO A 121 2.11 21.57 12.61
C PRO A 121 1.25 21.78 11.37
N ILE A 122 0.10 21.12 11.33
CA ILE A 122 -0.87 21.19 10.22
C ILE A 122 -1.94 22.23 10.60
N PRO A 123 -2.38 23.10 9.68
CA PRO A 123 -3.43 24.06 9.95
C PRO A 123 -4.72 23.35 10.40
N ALA A 124 -5.37 23.89 11.43
CA ALA A 124 -6.50 23.26 12.12
C ALA A 124 -7.64 22.84 11.17
N LYS A 125 -7.88 23.60 10.10
CA LYS A 125 -8.91 23.28 9.08
C LYS A 125 -8.59 21.99 8.32
N ALA A 126 -7.34 21.83 7.88
CA ALA A 126 -6.91 20.61 7.16
C ALA A 126 -6.90 19.40 8.10
N MET A 127 -6.50 19.59 9.36
CA MET A 127 -6.55 18.54 10.37
C MET A 127 -7.95 18.05 10.63
N LEU A 128 -8.93 18.96 10.71
CA LEU A 128 -10.34 18.59 10.93
C LEU A 128 -10.85 17.70 9.79
N VAL A 129 -10.61 18.08 8.53
CA VAL A 129 -11.00 17.29 7.36
C VAL A 129 -10.38 15.90 7.40
N LEU A 130 -9.09 15.82 7.70
CA LEU A 130 -8.35 14.57 7.71
C LEU A 130 -8.81 13.63 8.82
N VAL A 131 -9.10 14.16 10.03
CA VAL A 131 -9.67 13.40 11.15
C VAL A 131 -11.05 12.86 10.80
N VAL A 132 -11.89 13.68 10.17
CA VAL A 132 -13.23 13.28 9.72
C VAL A 132 -13.12 12.15 8.69
N MET A 133 -12.26 12.30 7.66
CA MET A 133 -12.03 11.26 6.65
C MET A 133 -11.56 9.94 7.26
N LEU A 134 -10.56 9.98 8.16
CA LEU A 134 -10.05 8.79 8.83
C LEU A 134 -11.08 8.11 9.73
N ARG A 135 -12.01 8.87 10.30
CA ARG A 135 -13.09 8.33 11.13
C ARG A 135 -14.17 7.66 10.27
N PHE A 136 -14.50 8.25 9.12
CA PHE A 136 -15.52 7.71 8.22
C PHE A 136 -15.04 6.53 7.39
N ALA A 137 -13.73 6.43 7.08
CA ALA A 137 -13.18 5.36 6.27
C ALA A 137 -13.57 3.94 6.75
N PRO A 138 -13.41 3.56 8.04
CA PRO A 138 -13.83 2.24 8.51
C PRO A 138 -15.34 2.04 8.43
N THR A 139 -16.15 3.08 8.67
CA THR A 139 -17.63 3.02 8.59
C THR A 139 -18.07 2.73 7.15
N ILE A 140 -17.49 3.44 6.18
CA ILE A 140 -17.78 3.22 4.75
C ILE A 140 -17.47 1.77 4.34
N ILE A 141 -16.33 1.22 4.80
CA ILE A 141 -15.95 -0.17 4.49
C ILE A 141 -16.97 -1.17 5.04
N LEU A 142 -17.46 -0.95 6.26
CA LEU A 142 -18.49 -1.80 6.89
C LEU A 142 -19.82 -1.70 6.14
N GLU A 143 -20.30 -0.49 5.87
CA GLU A 143 -21.54 -0.27 5.13
C GLU A 143 -21.48 -0.86 3.71
N PHE A 144 -20.32 -0.74 3.04
CA PHE A 144 -20.10 -1.38 1.73
C PHE A 144 -20.18 -2.91 1.81
N GLY A 145 -19.69 -3.49 2.92
CA GLY A 145 -19.82 -4.92 3.20
C GLY A 145 -21.30 -5.33 3.32
N GLU A 146 -22.08 -4.61 4.10
CA GLU A 146 -23.52 -4.87 4.30
C GLU A 146 -24.32 -4.72 3.00
N VAL A 147 -24.06 -3.67 2.22
CA VAL A 147 -24.69 -3.48 0.90
C VAL A 147 -24.34 -4.64 -0.04
N ARG A 148 -23.08 -5.09 -0.05
CA ARG A 148 -22.66 -6.22 -0.86
C ARG A 148 -23.36 -7.53 -0.45
N GLU A 149 -23.49 -7.78 0.84
CA GLU A 149 -24.21 -8.94 1.36
C GLU A 149 -25.70 -8.86 1.02
N ALA A 150 -26.33 -7.70 1.18
CA ALA A 150 -27.71 -7.48 0.79
C ALA A 150 -27.95 -7.72 -0.71
N MET A 151 -27.04 -7.24 -1.57
CA MET A 151 -27.09 -7.52 -3.01
C MET A 151 -26.91 -9.00 -3.34
N LYS A 152 -26.05 -9.71 -2.61
CA LYS A 152 -25.86 -11.14 -2.77
C LYS A 152 -27.11 -11.93 -2.40
N ILE A 153 -27.78 -11.56 -1.32
CA ILE A 153 -29.04 -12.20 -0.87
C ILE A 153 -30.14 -11.97 -1.91
N ARG A 154 -30.22 -10.78 -2.48
CA ARG A 154 -31.20 -10.42 -3.53
C ARG A 154 -30.85 -11.00 -4.92
N GLY A 155 -29.77 -11.77 -5.04
CA GLY A 155 -29.38 -12.46 -6.29
C GLY A 155 -28.69 -11.57 -7.34
N PHE A 156 -28.49 -10.27 -7.05
CA PHE A 156 -27.87 -9.35 -8.03
C PHE A 156 -26.40 -9.66 -8.37
N LEU A 157 -25.69 -10.38 -7.52
CA LEU A 157 -24.28 -10.75 -7.74
C LEU A 157 -24.11 -12.20 -8.24
N ARG A 158 -25.21 -12.92 -8.52
CA ARG A 158 -25.14 -14.33 -8.87
C ARG A 158 -24.80 -14.60 -10.34
N SER A 159 -24.94 -13.61 -11.23
CA SER A 159 -24.57 -13.73 -12.64
C SER A 159 -24.35 -12.36 -13.29
N VAL A 160 -23.27 -12.24 -14.07
CA VAL A 160 -22.93 -11.05 -14.85
C VAL A 160 -24.03 -10.58 -15.82
N PRO A 161 -24.91 -11.46 -16.40
CA PRO A 161 -25.99 -11.02 -17.25
C PRO A 161 -27.11 -10.26 -16.51
N THR A 162 -27.20 -10.36 -15.18
CA THR A 162 -28.26 -9.67 -14.41
C THR A 162 -28.01 -8.17 -14.25
N LEU A 163 -26.78 -7.70 -14.49
CA LEU A 163 -26.45 -6.26 -14.48
C LEU A 163 -27.03 -5.50 -15.69
N SER A 164 -27.34 -6.20 -16.79
CA SER A 164 -27.96 -5.58 -17.98
C SER A 164 -29.46 -5.32 -17.80
N LEU A 165 -30.11 -5.93 -16.80
CA LEU A 165 -31.55 -5.80 -16.51
C LEU A 165 -31.88 -4.58 -15.63
N ILE A 166 -30.88 -3.91 -15.07
CA ILE A 166 -31.06 -2.69 -14.24
C ILE A 166 -31.22 -1.42 -15.13
N HIS A 167 -31.06 -1.56 -16.46
CA HIS A 167 -31.08 -0.42 -17.40
C HIS A 167 -32.39 -0.25 -18.15
N ILE A 168 -33.50 -0.85 -17.65
CA ILE A 168 -34.87 -0.62 -18.18
C ILE A 168 -35.72 0.14 -17.18
#